data_a27c4686487f1fc44960336b25ed7ec4
#
_entry.id   a27c4686487f1fc44960336b25ed7ec4
#
_cell.length_a   1.000
_cell.length_b   1.000
_cell.length_c   1.000
_cell.angle_alpha   90.00
_cell.angle_beta   90.00
_cell.angle_gamma   90.00
#
_symmetry.space_group_name_H-M   'P 1'
#
loop_
_entity.id
_entity.type
_entity.pdbx_description
1 polymer ?
#
loop_
_entity_poly.entity_id
_entity_poly.type
_entity_poly.pdbx_seq_one_letter_code
_entity_poly.pdbx_strand_id
1 'polypeptide(L)'
;AVDDDLPAVRVDRENFLSEFSVPCIAQVITDEGLQGKVIVTGLGLPSEMAEFMTGDNPACPYMFLWNPIDVGRSAAYALIEMVNGSLTGATGESFTAKNGTTYTVTDAGDGGTEIIIGPPFEFNGDNIEDWKTVY
;
A
#
# COMPACT_ATOMS: atom_id res chain seq x y z
N ALA A 1 -22.57 10.26 -14.54
CA ALA A 1 -22.02 11.54 -14.14
C ALA A 1 -21.85 11.47 -12.63
N VAL A 2 -20.61 11.37 -12.18
CA VAL A 2 -20.27 11.44 -10.75
C VAL A 2 -20.56 12.87 -10.33
N ASP A 3 -21.36 13.04 -9.28
CA ASP A 3 -21.71 14.34 -8.71
C ASP A 3 -20.43 14.89 -8.04
N ASP A 4 -19.86 15.93 -8.61
CA ASP A 4 -18.61 16.57 -8.13
C ASP A 4 -18.77 17.36 -6.82
N ASP A 5 -19.97 17.34 -6.21
CA ASP A 5 -20.32 18.13 -5.02
C ASP A 5 -20.31 17.32 -3.69
N LEU A 6 -19.78 16.10 -3.66
CA LEU A 6 -19.65 15.37 -2.39
C LEU A 6 -18.53 16.01 -1.54
N PRO A 7 -18.82 16.42 -0.28
CA PRO A 7 -17.79 16.95 0.60
C PRO A 7 -16.73 15.87 0.88
N ALA A 8 -15.54 16.07 0.35
CA ALA A 8 -14.40 15.24 0.69
C ALA A 8 -14.07 15.47 2.17
N VAL A 9 -14.40 14.53 3.04
CA VAL A 9 -13.86 14.50 4.40
C VAL A 9 -12.37 14.16 4.29
N ARG A 10 -11.52 15.17 4.36
CA ARG A 10 -10.08 14.96 4.55
C ARG A 10 -9.86 14.56 5.99
N VAL A 11 -9.52 13.31 6.20
CA VAL A 11 -8.93 12.88 7.47
C VAL A 11 -7.48 13.38 7.48
N ASP A 12 -7.15 14.20 8.48
CA ASP A 12 -5.81 14.78 8.64
C ASP A 12 -4.74 13.68 8.71
N ARG A 13 -3.52 14.01 8.25
CA ARG A 13 -2.36 13.09 8.13
C ARG A 13 -1.99 12.35 9.42
N GLU A 14 -2.47 12.77 10.57
CA GLU A 14 -2.21 12.14 11.86
C GLU A 14 -3.11 10.94 12.14
N ASN A 15 -4.23 10.79 11.43
CA ASN A 15 -5.09 9.62 11.44
C ASN A 15 -4.84 8.78 10.18
N PHE A 16 -3.65 8.21 10.08
CA PHE A 16 -3.29 7.31 9.00
C PHE A 16 -4.27 6.13 9.00
N LEU A 17 -5.05 6.00 7.92
CA LEU A 17 -5.94 4.86 7.73
C LEU A 17 -5.06 3.63 7.52
N SER A 18 -4.81 2.93 8.63
CA SER A 18 -4.02 1.71 8.66
C SER A 18 -4.82 0.55 8.09
N GLU A 19 -4.13 -0.53 7.78
CA GLU A 19 -4.72 -1.80 7.39
C GLU A 19 -5.83 -2.30 8.35
N PHE A 20 -5.81 -1.88 9.61
CA PHE A 20 -6.84 -2.23 10.60
C PHE A 20 -8.06 -1.32 10.56
N SER A 21 -7.90 -0.04 10.24
CA SER A 21 -9.01 0.93 10.27
C SER A 21 -9.83 0.93 8.98
N VAL A 22 -9.22 0.67 7.82
CA VAL A 22 -9.91 0.68 6.53
C VAL A 22 -11.02 -0.36 6.45
N PRO A 23 -10.83 -1.64 6.84
CA PRO A 23 -11.90 -2.63 6.88
C PRO A 23 -13.05 -2.23 7.82
N CYS A 24 -12.72 -1.69 9.00
CA CYS A 24 -13.75 -1.25 9.96
C CYS A 24 -14.60 -0.11 9.39
N ILE A 25 -13.99 0.85 8.70
CA ILE A 25 -14.73 1.95 8.06
C ILE A 25 -15.58 1.43 6.89
N ALA A 26 -15.04 0.53 6.07
CA ALA A 26 -15.77 -0.10 4.98
C ALA A 26 -17.00 -0.88 5.48
N GLN A 27 -16.85 -1.58 6.62
CA GLN A 27 -17.95 -2.27 7.29
C GLN A 27 -19.04 -1.29 7.73
N VAL A 28 -18.68 -0.18 8.38
CA VAL A 28 -19.66 0.84 8.80
C VAL A 28 -20.38 1.45 7.60
N ILE A 29 -19.65 1.78 6.52
CA ILE A 29 -20.26 2.28 5.28
C ILE A 29 -21.30 1.29 4.74
N THR A 30 -21.02 -0.01 4.83
CA THR A 30 -21.89 -1.08 4.39
C THR A 30 -23.12 -1.24 5.31
N ASP A 31 -22.91 -1.30 6.62
CA ASP A 31 -23.96 -1.49 7.62
C ASP A 31 -24.98 -0.34 7.65
N GLU A 32 -24.49 0.89 7.42
CA GLU A 32 -25.32 2.09 7.40
C GLU A 32 -25.93 2.38 6.01
N GLY A 33 -25.68 1.54 5.00
CA GLY A 33 -26.23 1.71 3.65
C GLY A 33 -25.73 2.99 2.97
N LEU A 34 -24.48 3.37 3.20
CA LEU A 34 -23.83 4.57 2.67
C LEU A 34 -23.06 4.33 1.38
N GLN A 35 -23.05 3.09 0.85
CA GLN A 35 -22.41 2.77 -0.42
C GLN A 35 -22.93 3.66 -1.55
N GLY A 36 -22.02 4.11 -2.41
CA GLY A 36 -22.32 5.06 -3.48
C GLY A 36 -22.46 6.52 -3.03
N LYS A 37 -22.43 6.78 -1.71
CA LYS A 37 -22.42 8.14 -1.15
C LYS A 37 -21.09 8.45 -0.45
N VAL A 38 -20.48 7.44 0.17
CA VAL A 38 -19.20 7.53 0.88
C VAL A 38 -18.35 6.37 0.41
N ILE A 39 -17.08 6.62 0.19
CA ILE A 39 -16.07 5.61 -0.09
C ILE A 39 -14.91 5.76 0.90
N VAL A 40 -14.27 4.64 1.21
CA VAL A 40 -13.00 4.60 1.93
C VAL A 40 -11.92 4.09 0.99
N THR A 41 -10.70 4.59 1.14
CA THR A 41 -9.50 4.10 0.46
C THR A 41 -8.31 4.20 1.41
N GLY A 42 -7.28 3.41 1.19
CA GLY A 42 -6.09 3.44 2.02
C GLY A 42 -5.21 2.21 1.80
N LEU A 43 -4.49 1.83 2.83
CA LEU A 43 -3.76 0.57 2.87
C LEU A 43 -4.67 -0.53 3.41
N GLY A 44 -4.56 -1.74 2.87
CA GLY A 44 -5.36 -2.87 3.32
C GLY A 44 -4.83 -4.19 2.79
N LEU A 45 -5.24 -5.27 3.43
CA LEU A 45 -4.96 -6.64 2.97
C LEU A 45 -6.06 -7.09 2.02
N PRO A 46 -5.71 -7.65 0.86
CA PRO A 46 -6.69 -8.19 -0.09
C PRO A 46 -7.70 -9.15 0.54
N SER A 47 -7.23 -10.02 1.44
CA SER A 47 -8.09 -11.01 2.12
C SER A 47 -9.19 -10.39 2.99
N GLU A 48 -8.93 -9.21 3.58
CA GLU A 48 -9.86 -8.52 4.46
C GLU A 48 -10.77 -7.55 3.68
N MET A 49 -10.28 -7.05 2.55
CA MET A 49 -10.94 -5.98 1.82
C MET A 49 -11.80 -6.46 0.65
N ALA A 50 -11.62 -7.71 0.18
CA ALA A 50 -12.26 -8.21 -1.04
C ALA A 50 -13.78 -8.05 -1.04
N GLU A 51 -14.44 -8.28 0.08
CA GLU A 51 -15.90 -8.17 0.19
C GLU A 51 -16.41 -6.72 0.04
N PHE A 52 -15.59 -5.72 0.35
CA PHE A 52 -15.92 -4.31 0.27
C PHE A 52 -15.56 -3.67 -1.07
N MET A 53 -14.89 -4.42 -1.96
CA MET A 53 -14.34 -3.91 -3.22
C MET A 53 -15.14 -4.35 -4.45
N THR A 54 -16.11 -5.23 -4.27
CA THR A 54 -16.92 -5.80 -5.37
C THR A 54 -18.36 -5.29 -5.35
N GLY A 55 -19.06 -5.44 -6.49
CA GLY A 55 -20.44 -4.98 -6.65
C GLY A 55 -20.57 -3.62 -7.32
N ASP A 56 -21.83 -3.15 -7.47
CA ASP A 56 -22.14 -1.93 -8.23
C ASP A 56 -21.71 -0.64 -7.52
N ASN A 57 -21.68 -0.65 -6.18
CA ASN A 57 -21.29 0.50 -5.35
C ASN A 57 -20.43 0.03 -4.18
N PRO A 58 -19.15 -0.32 -4.42
CA PRO A 58 -18.29 -0.82 -3.37
C PRO A 58 -17.98 0.26 -2.33
N ALA A 59 -17.91 -0.14 -1.06
CA ALA A 59 -17.52 0.76 0.04
C ALA A 59 -16.03 1.19 -0.09
N CYS A 60 -15.21 0.31 -0.67
CA CYS A 60 -13.79 0.57 -0.96
C CYS A 60 -13.51 0.21 -2.43
N PRO A 61 -13.67 1.12 -3.38
CA PRO A 61 -13.48 0.81 -4.81
C PRO A 61 -12.04 0.51 -5.19
N TYR A 62 -11.08 1.02 -4.43
CA TYR A 62 -9.64 0.78 -4.62
C TYR A 62 -8.87 0.94 -3.31
N MET A 63 -7.82 0.16 -3.15
CA MET A 63 -6.87 0.25 -2.05
C MET A 63 -5.45 0.00 -2.56
N PHE A 64 -4.47 0.22 -1.70
CA PHE A 64 -3.06 0.11 -2.07
C PHE A 64 -2.31 -0.75 -1.06
N LEU A 65 -1.30 -1.47 -1.56
CA LEU A 65 -0.34 -2.19 -0.71
C LEU A 65 0.97 -2.39 -1.48
N TRP A 66 2.11 -2.28 -0.80
CA TRP A 66 3.37 -2.81 -1.34
C TRP A 66 3.41 -4.32 -1.11
N ASN A 67 3.98 -5.06 -2.06
CA ASN A 67 4.17 -6.48 -1.90
C ASN A 67 5.07 -6.76 -0.68
N PRO A 68 4.57 -7.35 0.42
CA PRO A 68 5.35 -7.57 1.64
C PRO A 68 6.57 -8.47 1.42
N ILE A 69 6.48 -9.41 0.46
CA ILE A 69 7.58 -10.30 0.10
C ILE A 69 8.74 -9.51 -0.52
N ASP A 70 8.43 -8.56 -1.40
CA ASP A 70 9.45 -7.74 -2.05
C ASP A 70 10.05 -6.71 -1.07
N VAL A 71 9.24 -6.16 -0.16
CA VAL A 71 9.73 -5.31 0.94
C VAL A 71 10.72 -6.09 1.80
N GLY A 72 10.33 -7.27 2.31
CA GLY A 72 11.19 -8.11 3.14
C GLY A 72 12.44 -8.59 2.41
N ARG A 73 12.30 -8.93 1.12
CA ARG A 73 13.41 -9.36 0.28
C ARG A 73 14.42 -8.22 0.05
N SER A 74 13.97 -7.02 -0.31
CA SER A 74 14.86 -5.88 -0.52
C SER A 74 15.64 -5.53 0.75
N ALA A 75 14.97 -5.52 1.92
CA ALA A 75 15.62 -5.30 3.21
C ALA A 75 16.66 -6.37 3.54
N ALA A 76 16.35 -7.66 3.31
CA ALA A 76 17.28 -8.75 3.56
C ALA A 76 18.54 -8.66 2.69
N TYR A 77 18.37 -8.32 1.40
CA TYR A 77 19.52 -8.15 0.51
C TYR A 77 20.37 -6.92 0.88
N ALA A 78 19.75 -5.79 1.23
CA ALA A 78 20.47 -4.63 1.73
C ALA A 78 21.35 -5.00 2.94
N LEU A 79 20.78 -5.72 3.91
CA LEU A 79 21.52 -6.18 5.09
C LEU A 79 22.67 -7.12 4.74
N ILE A 80 22.47 -8.06 3.81
CA ILE A 80 23.53 -8.97 3.36
C ILE A 80 24.68 -8.18 2.72
N GLU A 81 24.40 -7.21 1.85
CA GLU A 81 25.42 -6.39 1.21
C GLU A 81 26.15 -5.50 2.22
N MET A 82 25.45 -4.99 3.24
CA MET A 82 26.09 -4.25 4.34
C MET A 82 27.04 -5.13 5.16
N VAL A 83 26.62 -6.36 5.51
CA VAL A 83 27.47 -7.31 6.25
C VAL A 83 28.69 -7.72 5.43
N ASN A 84 28.56 -7.86 4.13
CA ASN A 84 29.66 -8.18 3.21
C ASN A 84 30.58 -6.97 2.93
N GLY A 85 30.22 -5.77 3.38
CA GLY A 85 30.98 -4.55 3.14
C GLY A 85 30.83 -3.98 1.72
N SER A 86 29.87 -4.50 0.93
CA SER A 86 29.57 -4.02 -0.43
C SER A 86 28.66 -2.80 -0.43
N LEU A 87 27.94 -2.58 0.66
CA LEU A 87 27.01 -1.45 0.87
C LEU A 87 27.32 -0.81 2.23
N THR A 88 27.47 0.50 2.26
CA THR A 88 27.65 1.26 3.51
C THR A 88 26.39 1.99 3.95
N GLY A 89 25.41 2.12 3.03
CA GLY A 89 24.22 2.91 3.20
C GLY A 89 24.39 4.38 2.76
N ALA A 90 25.49 4.71 2.09
CA ALA A 90 25.69 6.07 1.59
C ALA A 90 24.81 6.34 0.36
N THR A 91 24.32 7.57 0.24
CA THR A 91 23.54 8.02 -0.92
C THR A 91 24.27 7.78 -2.23
N GLY A 92 23.58 7.19 -3.21
CA GLY A 92 24.12 6.87 -4.53
C GLY A 92 24.69 5.45 -4.63
N GLU A 93 24.89 4.72 -3.55
CA GLU A 93 25.23 3.31 -3.60
C GLU A 93 24.05 2.49 -4.11
N SER A 94 24.33 1.33 -4.71
CA SER A 94 23.27 0.45 -5.23
C SER A 94 23.66 -1.02 -5.06
N PHE A 95 22.64 -1.86 -4.99
CA PHE A 95 22.78 -3.33 -4.96
C PHE A 95 21.71 -3.99 -5.81
N THR A 96 21.95 -5.20 -6.25
CA THR A 96 20.99 -5.97 -7.05
C THR A 96 20.53 -7.20 -6.27
N ALA A 97 19.24 -7.30 -6.02
CA ALA A 97 18.62 -8.46 -5.40
C ALA A 97 18.57 -9.64 -6.39
N LYS A 98 18.41 -10.87 -5.86
CA LYS A 98 18.38 -12.09 -6.71
C LYS A 98 17.25 -12.14 -7.73
N ASN A 99 16.17 -11.37 -7.53
CA ASN A 99 15.10 -11.22 -8.51
C ASN A 99 15.49 -10.35 -9.71
N GLY A 100 16.74 -9.82 -9.74
CA GLY A 100 17.26 -8.95 -10.79
C GLY A 100 16.94 -7.47 -10.60
N THR A 101 16.21 -7.09 -9.55
CA THR A 101 15.89 -5.68 -9.26
C THR A 101 17.10 -4.99 -8.64
N THR A 102 17.50 -3.85 -9.21
CA THR A 102 18.53 -2.99 -8.64
C THR A 102 17.88 -1.89 -7.82
N TYR A 103 18.34 -1.74 -6.59
CA TYR A 103 17.92 -0.70 -5.66
C TYR A 103 19.04 0.30 -5.45
N THR A 104 18.70 1.57 -5.31
CA THR A 104 19.65 2.64 -5.05
C THR A 104 19.32 3.29 -3.71
N VAL A 105 20.35 3.56 -2.92
CA VAL A 105 20.24 4.31 -1.68
C VAL A 105 20.06 5.79 -2.00
N THR A 106 19.01 6.40 -1.50
CA THR A 106 18.66 7.82 -1.70
C THR A 106 18.66 8.57 -0.37
N ASP A 107 18.74 9.90 -0.44
CA ASP A 107 18.61 10.76 0.73
C ASP A 107 17.14 10.80 1.17
N ALA A 108 16.86 10.50 2.43
CA ALA A 108 15.51 10.52 3.00
C ALA A 108 15.03 11.95 3.33
N GLY A 109 15.91 12.95 3.27
CA GLY A 109 15.60 14.35 3.54
C GLY A 109 15.57 14.73 5.02
N ASP A 110 15.80 13.79 5.92
CA ASP A 110 15.83 13.98 7.39
C ASP A 110 17.23 13.77 8.00
N GLY A 111 18.24 13.62 7.15
CA GLY A 111 19.62 13.28 7.51
C GLY A 111 19.91 11.78 7.53
N GLY A 112 18.92 10.95 7.22
CA GLY A 112 19.05 9.51 6.96
C GLY A 112 19.08 9.18 5.48
N THR A 113 19.14 7.89 5.19
CA THR A 113 19.06 7.36 3.83
C THR A 113 17.98 6.30 3.73
N GLU A 114 17.42 6.13 2.54
CA GLU A 114 16.32 5.19 2.28
C GLU A 114 16.54 4.42 0.98
N ILE A 115 15.78 3.35 0.83
CA ILE A 115 15.70 2.56 -0.40
C ILE A 115 14.23 2.56 -0.84
N ILE A 116 13.95 3.16 -1.98
CA ILE A 116 12.60 3.21 -2.54
C ILE A 116 12.35 1.93 -3.34
N ILE A 117 11.36 1.14 -2.91
CA ILE A 117 11.01 -0.14 -3.55
C ILE A 117 10.04 0.01 -4.73
N GLY A 118 9.57 1.21 -5.00
CA GLY A 118 8.62 1.53 -6.07
C GLY A 118 7.24 1.96 -5.57
N PRO A 119 6.30 2.24 -6.50
CA PRO A 119 4.93 2.59 -6.14
C PRO A 119 4.19 1.40 -5.53
N PRO A 120 3.16 1.66 -4.71
CA PRO A 120 2.27 0.60 -4.26
C PRO A 120 1.47 0.02 -5.44
N PHE A 121 1.07 -1.24 -5.29
CA PHE A 121 0.14 -1.88 -6.21
C PHE A 121 -1.29 -1.46 -5.86
N GLU A 122 -2.09 -1.13 -6.87
CA GLU A 122 -3.50 -0.83 -6.73
C GLU A 122 -4.33 -2.11 -6.84
N PHE A 123 -5.16 -2.35 -5.83
CA PHE A 123 -6.20 -3.37 -5.84
C PHE A 123 -7.55 -2.69 -6.09
N ASN A 124 -8.39 -3.35 -6.87
CA ASN A 124 -9.74 -2.90 -7.22
C ASN A 124 -10.64 -4.10 -7.53
N GLY A 125 -11.91 -3.86 -7.88
CA GLY A 125 -12.87 -4.92 -8.15
C GLY A 125 -12.48 -5.88 -9.28
N ASP A 126 -11.62 -5.46 -10.21
CA ASP A 126 -11.22 -6.28 -11.36
C ASP A 126 -10.12 -7.30 -11.02
N ASN A 127 -9.31 -7.03 -9.98
CA ASN A 127 -8.15 -7.86 -9.66
C ASN A 127 -8.18 -8.46 -8.24
N ILE A 128 -9.03 -7.99 -7.35
CA ILE A 128 -9.01 -8.39 -5.94
C ILE A 128 -9.24 -9.89 -5.73
N GLU A 129 -10.02 -10.54 -6.57
CA GLU A 129 -10.32 -11.96 -6.48
C GLU A 129 -9.07 -12.85 -6.64
N ASP A 130 -8.12 -12.42 -7.47
CA ASP A 130 -6.86 -13.15 -7.69
C ASP A 130 -5.90 -13.02 -6.49
N TRP A 131 -6.07 -11.95 -5.71
CA TRP A 131 -5.14 -11.60 -4.62
C TRP A 131 -5.65 -11.94 -3.22
N LYS A 132 -6.95 -12.06 -3.00
CA LYS A 132 -7.54 -12.30 -1.66
C LYS A 132 -7.07 -13.58 -0.97
N THR A 133 -6.44 -14.51 -1.68
CA THR A 133 -5.87 -15.74 -1.14
C THR A 133 -4.35 -15.70 -1.05
N VAL A 134 -3.71 -14.62 -1.46
CA VAL A 134 -2.25 -14.47 -1.49
C VAL A 134 -1.75 -13.75 -0.24
N TYR A 135 -2.53 -12.80 0.25
CA TYR A 135 -2.23 -11.98 1.46
C TYR A 135 -3.39 -11.97 2.42
#